data_29e14a371fed7331159e61de8c03a998
#
_entry.id   29e14a371fed7331159e61de8c03a998
#
_cell.length_a   1.000
_cell.length_b   1.000
_cell.length_c   1.000
_cell.angle_alpha   90.00
_cell.angle_beta   90.00
_cell.angle_gamma   90.00
#
_symmetry.space_group_name_H-M   'P 1'
#
loop_
_entity.id
_entity.type
_entity.pdbx_description
1 polymer ?
#
loop_
_entity_poly.entity_id
_entity_poly.type
_entity_poly.pdbx_seq_one_letter_code
_entity_poly.pdbx_strand_id
1 'polypeptide(L)'
;MNNVSIIVTCQEQRSQLGQLLPSLLSQHYEGEYEVIVVDMMHDKDTDEWLEEMMVHYPNLSHTFCPVSARGIDLRKLALTLGAKAANYEWLVFLSAGMETPGGDWLPRLTASCGDGVDVVIGKPSQRRWSALSIFRHRQKFSIFYPTSSIILCRRSIPLQSDSQIPKQRIIRVPL
;
A
#
# COMPACT_ATOMS: atom_id res chain seq x y z
N MET A 1 -18.37 -3.55 -7.83
CA MET A 1 -17.03 -2.95 -7.89
C MET A 1 -16.42 -2.94 -6.52
N ASN A 2 -15.09 -3.07 -6.41
CA ASN A 2 -14.44 -3.18 -5.11
C ASN A 2 -13.92 -1.79 -4.70
N ASN A 3 -14.35 -1.26 -3.55
CA ASN A 3 -13.81 -0.04 -3.00
C ASN A 3 -12.46 -0.31 -2.31
N VAL A 4 -11.53 0.63 -2.38
CA VAL A 4 -10.11 0.41 -2.03
C VAL A 4 -9.54 1.53 -1.17
N SER A 5 -8.84 1.17 -0.10
CA SER A 5 -8.01 2.09 0.69
C SER A 5 -6.53 1.88 0.35
N ILE A 6 -5.87 2.92 -0.17
CA ILE A 6 -4.45 2.91 -0.51
C ILE A 6 -3.68 3.50 0.67
N ILE A 7 -2.89 2.66 1.34
CA ILE A 7 -2.10 3.02 2.52
C ILE A 7 -0.66 3.26 2.09
N VAL A 8 -0.17 4.48 2.28
CA VAL A 8 1.18 4.91 1.92
C VAL A 8 1.97 5.19 3.19
N THR A 9 3.00 4.40 3.47
CA THR A 9 3.91 4.69 4.58
C THR A 9 5.04 5.62 4.13
N CYS A 10 5.30 6.68 4.90
CA CYS A 10 6.35 7.67 4.66
C CYS A 10 7.32 7.72 5.85
N GLN A 11 8.63 7.71 5.56
CA GLN A 11 9.70 7.93 6.52
C GLN A 11 10.72 8.87 5.90
N GLU A 12 10.78 10.14 6.34
CA GLU A 12 11.72 11.15 5.84
C GLU A 12 11.78 11.30 4.30
N GLN A 13 10.69 10.98 3.61
CA GLN A 13 10.63 10.85 2.15
C GLN A 13 9.64 11.84 1.53
N ARG A 14 9.51 13.06 2.08
CA ARG A 14 8.55 14.06 1.59
C ARG A 14 8.65 14.32 0.08
N SER A 15 9.87 14.46 -0.46
CA SER A 15 10.07 14.67 -1.90
C SER A 15 9.54 13.50 -2.75
N GLN A 16 9.73 12.27 -2.29
CA GLN A 16 9.24 11.08 -2.97
C GLN A 16 7.71 10.95 -2.82
N LEU A 17 7.18 11.30 -1.65
CA LEU A 17 5.74 11.35 -1.42
C LEU A 17 5.07 12.40 -2.33
N GLY A 18 5.70 13.58 -2.51
CA GLY A 18 5.23 14.61 -3.42
C GLY A 18 5.19 14.21 -4.89
N GLN A 19 6.04 13.28 -5.32
CA GLN A 19 6.01 12.70 -6.66
C GLN A 19 4.96 11.59 -6.78
N LEU A 20 4.76 10.81 -5.72
CA LEU A 20 3.87 9.67 -5.68
C LEU A 20 2.40 10.08 -5.58
N LEU A 21 2.05 11.00 -4.67
CA LEU A 21 0.66 11.35 -4.36
C LEU A 21 -0.16 11.81 -5.57
N PRO A 22 0.33 12.69 -6.46
CA PRO A 22 -0.45 13.11 -7.63
C PRO A 22 -0.87 11.92 -8.50
N SER A 23 0.02 10.94 -8.67
CA SER A 23 -0.29 9.74 -9.48
C SER A 23 -1.30 8.81 -8.79
N LEU A 24 -1.35 8.79 -7.45
CA LEU A 24 -2.32 8.02 -6.69
C LEU A 24 -3.70 8.70 -6.68
N LEU A 25 -3.71 10.03 -6.55
CA LEU A 25 -4.94 10.81 -6.42
C LEU A 25 -5.65 11.05 -7.77
N SER A 26 -4.95 10.86 -8.91
CA SER A 26 -5.46 11.01 -10.26
C SER A 26 -5.84 9.70 -10.94
N GLN A 27 -6.04 8.60 -10.20
CA GLN A 27 -6.41 7.33 -10.81
C GLN A 27 -7.85 7.39 -11.39
N HIS A 28 -7.98 6.92 -12.62
CA HIS A 28 -9.30 6.68 -13.22
C HIS A 28 -9.84 5.33 -12.72
N TYR A 29 -10.63 5.38 -11.67
CA TYR A 29 -11.18 4.20 -11.03
C TYR A 29 -12.71 4.34 -10.93
N GLU A 30 -13.44 3.33 -11.41
CA GLU A 30 -14.91 3.34 -11.40
C GLU A 30 -15.51 3.07 -10.01
N GLY A 31 -14.75 2.45 -9.10
CA GLY A 31 -15.11 2.29 -7.69
C GLY A 31 -14.69 3.50 -6.87
N GLU A 32 -15.03 3.49 -5.59
CA GLU A 32 -14.52 4.49 -4.65
C GLU A 32 -13.13 4.08 -4.15
N TYR A 33 -12.25 5.06 -4.01
CA TYR A 33 -10.95 4.84 -3.38
C TYR A 33 -10.53 6.04 -2.53
N GLU A 34 -9.72 5.75 -1.54
CA GLU A 34 -9.08 6.74 -0.68
C GLU A 34 -7.57 6.49 -0.60
N VAL A 35 -6.82 7.52 -0.29
CA VAL A 35 -5.38 7.47 -0.02
C VAL A 35 -5.14 7.89 1.42
N ILE A 36 -4.46 7.04 2.19
CA ILE A 36 -4.14 7.29 3.59
C ILE A 36 -2.62 7.32 3.73
N VAL A 37 -2.06 8.48 4.01
CA VAL A 37 -0.64 8.64 4.30
C VAL A 37 -0.39 8.40 5.77
N VAL A 38 0.57 7.53 6.10
CA VAL A 38 1.01 7.29 7.47
C VAL A 38 2.44 7.79 7.63
N ASP A 39 2.60 8.93 8.28
CA ASP A 39 3.91 9.46 8.62
C ASP A 39 4.50 8.71 9.82
N MET A 40 5.64 8.06 9.59
CA MET A 40 6.33 7.26 10.60
C MET A 40 7.16 8.11 11.56
N MET A 41 7.52 9.33 11.16
CA MET A 41 8.41 10.22 11.92
C MET A 41 7.66 11.36 12.62
N HIS A 42 6.39 11.58 12.24
CA HIS A 42 5.57 12.70 12.71
C HIS A 42 6.29 14.06 12.47
N ASP A 43 6.64 14.27 11.19
CA ASP A 43 7.33 15.48 10.76
C ASP A 43 6.31 16.60 10.52
N LYS A 44 6.48 17.71 11.25
CA LYS A 44 5.55 18.83 11.22
C LYS A 44 5.40 19.46 9.84
N ASP A 45 6.49 19.60 9.10
CA ASP A 45 6.45 20.20 7.76
C ASP A 45 5.71 19.29 6.76
N THR A 46 5.78 17.98 6.97
CA THR A 46 5.03 16.98 6.19
C THR A 46 3.55 17.02 6.55
N ASP A 47 3.19 17.15 7.83
CA ASP A 47 1.81 17.26 8.28
C ASP A 47 1.13 18.51 7.70
N GLU A 48 1.75 19.69 7.83
CA GLU A 48 1.22 20.95 7.29
C GLU A 48 1.00 20.88 5.77
N TRP A 49 1.94 20.29 5.04
CA TRP A 49 1.81 20.10 3.61
C TRP A 49 0.68 19.11 3.24
N LEU A 50 0.50 18.04 4.00
CA LEU A 50 -0.59 17.08 3.75
C LEU A 50 -1.96 17.70 4.05
N GLU A 51 -2.07 18.54 5.09
CA GLU A 51 -3.29 19.30 5.38
C GLU A 51 -3.67 20.23 4.22
N GLU A 52 -2.68 20.93 3.61
CA GLU A 52 -2.92 21.74 2.42
C GLU A 52 -3.42 20.88 1.23
N MET A 53 -2.81 19.71 1.02
CA MET A 53 -3.22 18.79 -0.05
C MET A 53 -4.65 18.27 0.15
N MET A 54 -5.05 17.99 1.38
CA MET A 54 -6.40 17.50 1.71
C MET A 54 -7.52 18.50 1.37
N VAL A 55 -7.22 19.78 1.33
CA VAL A 55 -8.17 20.81 0.87
C VAL A 55 -8.55 20.59 -0.60
N HIS A 56 -7.61 20.13 -1.42
CA HIS A 56 -7.79 19.91 -2.86
C HIS A 56 -8.24 18.50 -3.21
N TYR A 57 -7.92 17.51 -2.34
CA TYR A 57 -8.17 16.09 -2.57
C TYR A 57 -8.98 15.47 -1.42
N PRO A 58 -10.32 15.46 -1.52
CA PRO A 58 -11.20 14.99 -0.44
C PRO A 58 -11.05 13.48 -0.15
N ASN A 59 -10.43 12.73 -1.06
CA ASN A 59 -10.09 11.31 -0.89
C ASN A 59 -8.70 11.08 -0.31
N LEU A 60 -7.99 12.13 0.13
CA LEU A 60 -6.73 12.06 0.85
C LEU A 60 -6.97 12.24 2.36
N SER A 61 -6.33 11.43 3.16
CA SER A 61 -6.24 11.59 4.61
C SER A 61 -4.83 11.24 5.09
N HIS A 62 -4.46 11.70 6.28
CA HIS A 62 -3.19 11.32 6.87
C HIS A 62 -3.33 10.96 8.36
N THR A 63 -2.36 10.23 8.86
CA THR A 63 -2.15 9.91 10.27
C THR A 63 -0.66 9.70 10.52
N PHE A 64 -0.25 9.60 11.77
CA PHE A 64 1.16 9.46 12.12
C PHE A 64 1.39 8.41 13.21
N CYS A 65 2.62 7.91 13.28
CA CYS A 65 3.04 7.05 14.37
C CYS A 65 3.36 7.88 15.62
N PRO A 66 2.84 7.50 16.81
CA PRO A 66 3.12 8.25 18.03
C PRO A 66 4.62 8.19 18.38
N VAL A 67 5.18 9.33 18.77
CA VAL A 67 6.61 9.48 19.15
C VAL A 67 7.01 8.55 20.31
N SER A 68 6.03 8.14 21.14
CA SER A 68 6.23 7.21 22.26
C SER A 68 6.44 5.75 21.86
N ALA A 69 6.30 5.40 20.58
CA ALA A 69 6.40 4.02 20.09
C ALA A 69 7.86 3.50 20.02
N ARG A 70 8.72 3.87 20.99
CA ARG A 70 10.12 3.39 21.06
C ARG A 70 10.15 1.88 21.32
N GLY A 71 10.96 1.16 20.53
CA GLY A 71 11.13 -0.30 20.66
C GLY A 71 10.10 -1.13 19.88
N ILE A 72 9.17 -0.48 19.16
CA ILE A 72 8.22 -1.14 18.27
C ILE A 72 8.76 -1.04 16.83
N ASP A 73 8.49 -2.05 16.02
CA ASP A 73 8.69 -1.96 14.56
C ASP A 73 7.72 -0.89 13.99
N LEU A 74 8.26 0.32 13.75
CA LEU A 74 7.49 1.47 13.27
C LEU A 74 6.79 1.19 11.96
N ARG A 75 7.39 0.39 11.08
CA ARG A 75 6.78 0.03 9.81
C ARG A 75 5.54 -0.83 10.03
N LYS A 76 5.63 -1.81 10.91
CA LYS A 76 4.50 -2.65 11.28
C LYS A 76 3.38 -1.83 11.93
N LEU A 77 3.76 -0.90 12.81
CA LEU A 77 2.82 0.02 13.45
C LEU A 77 2.13 0.89 12.40
N ALA A 78 2.89 1.51 11.48
CA ALA A 78 2.34 2.35 10.43
C ALA A 78 1.32 1.62 9.54
N LEU A 79 1.64 0.40 9.09
CA LEU A 79 0.72 -0.42 8.32
C LEU A 79 -0.55 -0.77 9.11
N THR A 80 -0.40 -1.03 10.41
CA THR A 80 -1.54 -1.31 11.30
C THR A 80 -2.42 -0.08 11.50
N LEU A 81 -1.82 1.11 11.68
CA LEU A 81 -2.54 2.37 11.81
C LEU A 81 -3.29 2.71 10.52
N GLY A 82 -2.63 2.60 9.37
CA GLY A 82 -3.27 2.80 8.07
C GLY A 82 -4.44 1.85 7.84
N ALA A 83 -4.27 0.56 8.16
CA ALA A 83 -5.35 -0.42 8.04
C ALA A 83 -6.53 -0.15 8.99
N LYS A 84 -6.28 0.43 10.18
CA LYS A 84 -7.34 0.85 11.11
C LYS A 84 -8.07 2.09 10.63
N ALA A 85 -7.35 3.05 10.04
CA ALA A 85 -7.92 4.27 9.48
C ALA A 85 -8.73 4.02 8.20
N ALA A 86 -8.46 2.90 7.50
CA ALA A 86 -9.10 2.55 6.23
C ALA A 86 -10.61 2.35 6.36
N ASN A 87 -11.38 2.89 5.41
CA ASN A 87 -12.83 2.75 5.35
C ASN A 87 -13.28 1.54 4.52
N TYR A 88 -12.45 1.10 3.56
CA TYR A 88 -12.85 0.06 2.60
C TYR A 88 -12.31 -1.33 2.95
N GLU A 89 -12.87 -2.34 2.32
CA GLU A 89 -12.53 -3.75 2.57
C GLU A 89 -11.19 -4.14 1.97
N TRP A 90 -10.84 -3.57 0.81
CA TRP A 90 -9.60 -3.88 0.13
C TRP A 90 -8.51 -2.85 0.44
N LEU A 91 -7.37 -3.33 0.92
CA LEU A 91 -6.25 -2.51 1.36
C LEU A 91 -5.06 -2.69 0.42
N VAL A 92 -4.58 -1.60 -0.16
CA VAL A 92 -3.33 -1.56 -0.92
C VAL A 92 -2.23 -0.96 -0.05
N PHE A 93 -1.08 -1.60 0.00
CA PHE A 93 0.07 -1.12 0.77
C PHE A 93 1.19 -0.67 -0.15
N LEU A 94 1.63 0.57 0.03
CA LEU A 94 2.73 1.22 -0.68
C LEU A 94 3.70 1.87 0.31
N SER A 95 4.93 2.12 -0.15
CA SER A 95 5.88 3.00 0.53
C SER A 95 6.12 4.23 -0.35
N ALA A 96 6.32 5.40 0.24
CA ALA A 96 6.56 6.65 -0.49
C ALA A 96 7.74 6.57 -1.49
N GLY A 97 8.71 5.69 -1.24
CA GLY A 97 9.85 5.44 -2.13
C GLY A 97 9.59 4.41 -3.25
N MET A 98 8.37 3.92 -3.40
CA MET A 98 8.05 2.99 -4.48
C MET A 98 7.67 3.74 -5.75
N GLU A 99 8.18 3.25 -6.89
CA GLU A 99 7.67 3.68 -8.19
C GLU A 99 6.29 3.07 -8.40
N THR A 100 5.31 3.92 -8.72
CA THR A 100 3.99 3.43 -9.15
C THR A 100 4.07 2.97 -10.60
N PRO A 101 3.37 1.90 -10.95
CA PRO A 101 3.11 1.60 -12.34
C PRO A 101 2.35 2.78 -12.94
N GLY A 102 2.78 3.29 -14.09
CA GLY A 102 2.08 4.37 -14.78
C GLY A 102 0.66 3.96 -15.19
N GLY A 103 -0.22 4.95 -15.34
CA GLY A 103 -1.57 4.75 -15.88
C GLY A 103 -2.54 4.04 -14.93
N ASP A 104 -3.39 3.20 -15.49
CA ASP A 104 -4.52 2.57 -14.79
C ASP A 104 -4.13 1.29 -14.04
N TRP A 105 -3.13 1.38 -13.15
CA TRP A 105 -2.67 0.21 -12.39
C TRP A 105 -3.72 -0.27 -11.35
N LEU A 106 -4.47 0.65 -10.77
CA LEU A 106 -5.48 0.33 -9.75
C LEU A 106 -6.62 -0.53 -10.32
N PRO A 107 -7.26 -0.18 -11.45
CA PRO A 107 -8.24 -1.06 -12.11
C PRO A 107 -7.68 -2.45 -12.43
N ARG A 108 -6.44 -2.52 -12.94
CA ARG A 108 -5.81 -3.83 -13.25
C ARG A 108 -5.57 -4.67 -12.00
N LEU A 109 -5.14 -4.04 -10.92
CA LEU A 109 -4.91 -4.74 -9.64
C LEU A 109 -6.23 -5.28 -9.09
N THR A 110 -7.28 -4.47 -9.10
CA THR A 110 -8.58 -4.81 -8.52
C THR A 110 -9.44 -5.72 -9.39
N ALA A 111 -9.16 -5.83 -10.70
CA ALA A 111 -9.84 -6.77 -11.59
C ALA A 111 -9.75 -8.23 -11.13
N SER A 112 -8.71 -8.56 -10.36
CA SER A 112 -8.52 -9.90 -9.79
C SER A 112 -9.17 -10.10 -8.43
N CYS A 113 -9.79 -9.06 -7.85
CA CYS A 113 -10.51 -9.15 -6.58
C CYS A 113 -11.86 -9.84 -6.80
N GLY A 114 -12.09 -10.92 -6.11
CA GLY A 114 -13.35 -11.68 -6.24
C GLY A 114 -13.54 -12.63 -5.06
N ASP A 115 -14.58 -13.46 -5.18
CA ASP A 115 -14.85 -14.49 -4.19
C ASP A 115 -13.71 -15.51 -4.15
N GLY A 116 -13.27 -15.84 -2.94
CA GLY A 116 -12.15 -16.76 -2.72
C GLY A 116 -10.76 -16.16 -2.90
N VAL A 117 -10.63 -14.88 -3.23
CA VAL A 117 -9.34 -14.17 -3.29
C VAL A 117 -9.16 -13.33 -2.03
N ASP A 118 -8.01 -13.50 -1.38
CA ASP A 118 -7.66 -12.72 -0.19
C ASP A 118 -6.53 -11.73 -0.46
N VAL A 119 -5.61 -12.08 -1.37
CA VAL A 119 -4.42 -11.27 -1.66
C VAL A 119 -4.17 -11.25 -3.15
N VAL A 120 -3.93 -10.06 -3.68
CA VAL A 120 -3.45 -9.83 -5.04
C VAL A 120 -2.07 -9.18 -4.96
N ILE A 121 -1.10 -9.73 -5.67
CA ILE A 121 0.26 -9.20 -5.75
C ILE A 121 0.49 -8.63 -7.13
N GLY A 122 0.57 -7.30 -7.20
CA GLY A 122 0.93 -6.57 -8.41
C GLY A 122 2.45 -6.48 -8.58
N LYS A 123 2.95 -6.83 -9.77
CA LYS A 123 4.36 -6.71 -10.11
C LYS A 123 4.54 -5.68 -11.21
N PRO A 124 5.37 -4.62 -11.02
CA PRO A 124 5.69 -3.68 -12.09
C PRO A 124 6.35 -4.41 -13.26
N SER A 125 5.89 -4.14 -14.48
CA SER A 125 6.28 -4.88 -15.69
C SER A 125 7.70 -4.60 -16.20
N GLN A 126 8.41 -3.61 -15.67
CA GLN A 126 9.64 -3.08 -16.24
C GLN A 126 10.97 -3.64 -15.72
N ARG A 127 11.01 -4.61 -14.84
CA ARG A 127 12.28 -5.25 -14.48
C ARG A 127 12.45 -6.59 -15.21
N ARG A 128 13.39 -6.63 -16.18
CA ARG A 128 13.94 -7.89 -16.72
C ARG A 128 14.41 -8.76 -15.55
N TRP A 129 13.62 -9.74 -15.23
CA TRP A 129 14.00 -10.76 -14.27
C TRP A 129 15.10 -11.62 -14.87
N SER A 130 16.29 -11.63 -14.28
CA SER A 130 17.23 -12.68 -14.57
C SER A 130 16.62 -14.00 -14.08
N ALA A 131 16.69 -15.04 -14.89
CA ALA A 131 16.14 -16.38 -14.61
C ALA A 131 16.63 -16.97 -13.26
N LEU A 132 17.72 -16.44 -12.71
CA LEU A 132 18.30 -16.81 -11.42
C LEU A 132 17.52 -16.35 -10.18
N SER A 133 16.63 -15.36 -10.31
CA SER A 133 15.84 -14.88 -9.16
C SER A 133 14.61 -15.74 -8.85
N ILE A 134 14.22 -16.60 -9.80
CA ILE A 134 13.02 -17.45 -9.67
C ILE A 134 13.25 -18.61 -8.68
N PHE A 135 14.50 -19.05 -8.50
CA PHE A 135 14.79 -20.27 -7.74
C PHE A 135 15.08 -20.05 -6.24
N ARG A 136 15.19 -18.81 -5.77
CA ARG A 136 15.77 -18.58 -4.43
C ARG A 136 14.80 -18.11 -3.34
N HIS A 137 13.51 -18.09 -3.54
CA HIS A 137 12.61 -17.59 -2.48
C HIS A 137 11.45 -18.52 -2.18
N ARG A 138 11.76 -19.53 -1.36
CA ARG A 138 10.82 -20.10 -0.39
C ARG A 138 10.61 -19.07 0.74
N GLN A 139 10.32 -17.82 0.38
CA GLN A 139 10.06 -16.79 1.37
C GLN A 139 8.62 -16.91 1.86
N LYS A 140 8.50 -16.98 3.19
CA LYS A 140 7.24 -16.75 3.89
C LYS A 140 6.70 -15.41 3.41
N PHE A 141 5.50 -15.40 2.89
CA PHE A 141 4.84 -14.19 2.43
C PHE A 141 4.60 -13.30 3.65
N SER A 142 5.21 -12.13 3.69
CA SER A 142 4.98 -11.13 4.72
C SER A 142 4.46 -9.85 4.08
N ILE A 143 3.29 -9.42 4.47
CA ILE A 143 2.70 -8.13 4.04
C ILE A 143 3.58 -6.97 4.53
N PHE A 144 4.37 -7.18 5.57
CA PHE A 144 5.19 -6.12 6.19
C PHE A 144 6.43 -5.70 5.39
N TYR A 145 6.84 -6.46 4.37
CA TYR A 145 8.07 -6.17 3.62
C TYR A 145 7.87 -6.23 2.10
N PRO A 146 6.98 -5.41 1.52
CA PRO A 146 6.91 -5.31 0.06
C PRO A 146 8.13 -4.50 -0.43
N THR A 147 9.14 -5.18 -0.95
CA THR A 147 10.36 -4.51 -1.44
C THR A 147 10.23 -4.02 -2.87
N SER A 148 9.32 -4.55 -3.66
CA SER A 148 9.12 -4.17 -5.07
C SER A 148 7.78 -4.63 -5.67
N SER A 149 6.81 -4.99 -4.82
CA SER A 149 5.49 -5.44 -5.28
C SER A 149 4.42 -4.66 -4.57
N ILE A 150 3.38 -4.29 -5.29
CA ILE A 150 2.17 -3.71 -4.71
C ILE A 150 1.32 -4.84 -4.16
N ILE A 151 0.92 -4.74 -2.91
CA ILE A 151 0.11 -5.75 -2.25
C ILE A 151 -1.28 -5.18 -2.01
N LEU A 152 -2.28 -5.87 -2.52
CA LEU A 152 -3.68 -5.64 -2.23
C LEU A 152 -4.20 -6.84 -1.43
N CYS A 153 -4.81 -6.60 -0.28
CA CYS A 153 -5.41 -7.66 0.52
C CYS A 153 -6.74 -7.26 1.13
N ARG A 154 -7.54 -8.25 1.54
CA ARG A 154 -8.75 -7.99 2.33
C ARG A 154 -8.39 -7.50 3.73
N ARG A 155 -9.14 -6.54 4.25
CA ARG A 155 -8.98 -6.00 5.61
C ARG A 155 -9.13 -7.06 6.71
N SER A 156 -9.87 -8.12 6.45
CA SER A 156 -10.06 -9.25 7.37
C SER A 156 -8.79 -10.08 7.59
N ILE A 157 -7.75 -9.89 6.77
CA ILE A 157 -6.49 -10.63 6.92
C ILE A 157 -5.68 -10.01 8.05
N PRO A 158 -5.34 -10.78 9.11
CA PRO A 158 -4.57 -10.25 10.21
C PRO A 158 -3.16 -9.85 9.75
N LEU A 159 -2.82 -8.58 9.91
CA LEU A 159 -1.48 -8.05 9.62
C LEU A 159 -0.42 -8.57 10.60
N GLN A 160 -0.83 -9.23 11.69
CA GLN A 160 0.04 -9.54 12.82
C GLN A 160 0.69 -10.91 12.81
N SER A 161 0.33 -11.78 11.90
CA SER A 161 0.86 -13.14 11.94
C SER A 161 1.57 -13.52 10.65
N ASP A 162 2.57 -14.40 10.79
CA ASP A 162 2.98 -15.35 9.77
C ASP A 162 1.80 -16.25 9.34
N SER A 163 0.58 -15.69 9.28
CA SER A 163 -0.62 -16.39 8.90
C SER A 163 -0.36 -16.96 7.53
N GLN A 164 -0.33 -18.26 7.47
CA GLN A 164 -0.20 -19.01 6.23
C GLN A 164 -1.49 -18.80 5.44
N ILE A 165 -1.54 -17.73 4.64
CA ILE A 165 -2.62 -17.55 3.68
C ILE A 165 -2.52 -18.72 2.72
N PRO A 166 -3.58 -19.50 2.55
CA PRO A 166 -3.57 -20.63 1.62
C PRO A 166 -3.15 -20.14 0.24
N LYS A 167 -2.18 -20.81 -0.39
CA LYS A 167 -1.63 -20.40 -1.70
C LYS A 167 -2.70 -20.24 -2.78
N GLN A 168 -3.81 -20.93 -2.66
CA GLN A 168 -4.94 -20.88 -3.57
C GLN A 168 -5.71 -19.54 -3.54
N ARG A 169 -5.53 -18.73 -2.48
CA ARG A 169 -6.19 -17.44 -2.29
C ARG A 169 -5.31 -16.23 -2.66
N ILE A 170 -4.11 -16.49 -3.19
CA ILE A 170 -3.14 -15.47 -3.62
C ILE A 170 -3.04 -15.44 -5.13
N ILE A 171 -3.36 -14.30 -5.73
CA ILE A 171 -3.22 -14.06 -7.18
C ILE A 171 -2.04 -13.12 -7.44
N ARG A 172 -1.32 -13.34 -8.55
CA ARG A 172 -0.24 -12.48 -9.02
C ARG A 172 -0.60 -11.90 -10.37
N VAL A 173 -0.53 -10.57 -10.47
CA VAL A 173 -0.87 -9.84 -11.71
C VAL A 173 0.32 -8.98 -12.18
N PRO A 174 0.57 -8.88 -13.49
CA PRO A 174 1.47 -7.87 -14.05
C PRO A 174 0.78 -6.51 -14.01
N LEU A 175 1.53 -5.48 -13.64
CA LEU A 175 1.06 -4.09 -13.62
C LEU A 175 1.79 -3.26 -14.66
#